data_f268545eaf7aa4484f7117136491d5f1
#
_entry.id   f268545eaf7aa4484f7117136491d5f1
#
_cell.length_a   1.000
_cell.length_b   1.000
_cell.length_c   1.000
_cell.angle_alpha   90.00
_cell.angle_beta   90.00
_cell.angle_gamma   90.00
#
_symmetry.space_group_name_H-M   'P 1'
#
loop_
_entity.id
_entity.type
_entity.pdbx_description
1 polymer ?
#
loop_
_entity_poly.entity_id
_entity_poly.type
_entity_poly.pdbx_seq_one_letter_code
_entity_poly.pdbx_strand_id
1 'polypeptide(L)'
;AYEGNWWKDYWERNGIIDFSVLPLGVIVTAEGSGSACNGTSVLVKGKKKIGRDYEKCSPVFALIDPVYTFSESPAQVLANGIASLSHVMEIYFSRPDEDNVSDDLAEALMKSIIRNLKKAAEDSENYEARSNLLWASALAKNRIIKVGKRGDFTCRQIERQLEAHTGCLHGQDCAVLRPAYYRRLCGEQPGKFARFAVNVWAAPAEGRTEEELAREGVQALTDFINGLGLPKNLRELGVKNTAALKQIAEECTSTAGSYREMGHEEILQLLEECF
;
A
#
# COMPACT_ATOMS: atom_id res chain seq x y z
N ALA A 1 24.12 8.37 21.97
CA ALA A 1 23.91 7.19 21.12
C ALA A 1 23.31 6.07 21.95
N TYR A 2 22.47 5.22 21.36
CA TYR A 2 21.89 4.07 22.06
C TYR A 2 22.96 2.97 22.24
N GLU A 3 23.16 2.49 23.47
CA GLU A 3 24.21 1.51 23.80
C GLU A 3 23.71 0.04 23.72
N GLY A 4 22.41 -0.18 23.59
CA GLY A 4 21.79 -1.50 23.49
C GLY A 4 21.79 -2.11 22.10
N ASN A 5 21.11 -3.25 21.97
CA ASN A 5 20.90 -3.89 20.66
C ASN A 5 19.64 -3.30 20.01
N TRP A 6 19.82 -2.24 19.20
CA TRP A 6 18.74 -1.51 18.54
C TRP A 6 17.80 -2.42 17.71
N TRP A 7 18.33 -3.45 17.03
CA TRP A 7 17.50 -4.38 16.25
C TRP A 7 16.56 -5.18 17.16
N LYS A 8 17.13 -5.80 18.22
CA LYS A 8 16.36 -6.60 19.17
C LYS A 8 15.36 -5.76 19.95
N ASP A 9 15.76 -4.60 20.39
CA ASP A 9 14.98 -3.79 21.31
C ASP A 9 13.87 -3.01 20.59
N TYR A 10 14.16 -2.43 19.41
CA TYR A 10 13.18 -1.60 18.69
C TYR A 10 12.50 -2.34 17.54
N TRP A 11 13.22 -3.13 16.72
CA TRP A 11 12.59 -3.81 15.59
C TRP A 11 11.93 -5.13 15.95
N GLU A 12 12.55 -6.00 16.73
CA GLU A 12 11.94 -7.26 17.16
C GLU A 12 10.91 -7.08 18.28
N ARG A 13 11.27 -6.39 19.36
CA ARG A 13 10.44 -6.22 20.55
C ARG A 13 9.47 -5.05 20.49
N ASN A 14 9.56 -4.19 19.48
CA ASN A 14 8.75 -2.97 19.37
C ASN A 14 8.90 -2.05 20.59
N GLY A 15 10.14 -1.84 21.05
CA GLY A 15 10.44 -1.01 22.19
C GLY A 15 10.00 0.45 22.02
N ILE A 16 9.78 1.14 23.11
CA ILE A 16 9.38 2.54 23.13
C ILE A 16 10.64 3.42 23.06
N ILE A 17 10.63 4.43 22.18
CA ILE A 17 11.65 5.48 22.17
C ILE A 17 11.25 6.54 23.20
N ASP A 18 11.80 6.48 24.40
CA ASP A 18 11.50 7.38 25.51
C ASP A 18 12.52 8.54 25.67
N PHE A 19 13.59 8.49 24.90
CA PHE A 19 14.64 9.52 24.85
C PHE A 19 14.48 10.49 23.69
N SER A 20 15.24 11.58 23.71
CA SER A 20 15.30 12.55 22.61
C SER A 20 16.06 11.99 21.43
N VAL A 21 15.48 12.12 20.23
CA VAL A 21 16.12 11.77 18.96
C VAL A 21 16.68 13.01 18.28
N LEU A 22 17.66 12.85 17.39
CA LEU A 22 18.16 13.96 16.59
C LEU A 22 17.07 14.42 15.63
N PRO A 23 16.92 15.75 15.42
CA PRO A 23 16.02 16.28 14.40
C PRO A 23 16.41 15.72 13.02
N LEU A 24 15.44 15.21 12.28
CA LEU A 24 15.62 14.64 10.95
C LEU A 24 15.00 15.58 9.91
N GLY A 25 15.77 15.94 8.90
CA GLY A 25 15.26 16.54 7.68
C GLY A 25 15.32 15.53 6.53
N VAL A 26 14.41 15.64 5.57
CA VAL A 26 14.39 14.74 4.42
C VAL A 26 14.28 15.51 3.11
N ILE A 27 15.01 15.05 2.09
CA ILE A 27 14.84 15.43 0.69
C ILE A 27 14.27 14.20 -0.01
N VAL A 28 13.05 14.31 -0.53
CA VAL A 28 12.35 13.18 -1.13
C VAL A 28 12.80 12.99 -2.58
N THR A 29 13.24 11.79 -2.93
CA THR A 29 13.74 11.43 -4.26
C THR A 29 12.89 10.36 -4.95
N ALA A 30 11.87 9.84 -4.28
CA ALA A 30 10.92 8.84 -4.81
C ALA A 30 9.57 8.97 -4.09
N GLU A 31 8.48 8.72 -4.81
CA GLU A 31 7.16 8.53 -4.21
C GLU A 31 7.01 7.13 -3.58
N GLY A 32 5.83 6.78 -3.07
CA GLY A 32 5.49 5.46 -2.56
C GLY A 32 5.58 5.33 -1.04
N SER A 33 6.68 5.78 -0.43
CA SER A 33 6.91 5.60 1.00
C SER A 33 6.18 6.61 1.90
N GLY A 34 5.88 7.81 1.38
CA GLY A 34 5.38 8.93 2.16
C GLY A 34 6.32 9.39 3.27
N SER A 35 7.62 9.10 3.16
CA SER A 35 8.65 9.37 4.18
C SER A 35 8.77 10.84 4.57
N ALA A 36 8.25 11.74 3.74
CA ALA A 36 8.15 13.17 4.07
C ALA A 36 7.35 13.48 5.34
N CYS A 37 6.37 12.62 5.70
CA CYS A 37 5.37 12.92 6.73
C CYS A 37 5.16 11.79 7.74
N ASN A 38 6.07 10.83 7.86
CA ASN A 38 5.94 9.75 8.82
C ASN A 38 7.28 9.28 9.41
N GLY A 39 7.22 8.56 10.53
CA GLY A 39 8.37 7.94 11.19
C GLY A 39 8.50 6.45 10.90
N THR A 40 7.88 5.97 9.81
CA THR A 40 7.93 4.56 9.45
C THR A 40 9.32 4.18 8.93
N SER A 41 9.91 3.17 9.54
CA SER A 41 11.19 2.61 9.13
C SER A 41 11.05 1.11 8.91
N VAL A 42 11.50 0.64 7.74
CA VAL A 42 11.46 -0.78 7.38
C VAL A 42 12.88 -1.28 7.19
N LEU A 43 13.27 -2.25 7.98
CA LEU A 43 14.62 -2.81 7.96
C LEU A 43 14.60 -4.30 7.65
N VAL A 44 15.65 -4.74 6.96
CA VAL A 44 15.84 -6.15 6.61
C VAL A 44 17.09 -6.69 7.34
N LYS A 45 16.94 -7.84 7.95
CA LYS A 45 18.02 -8.60 8.55
C LYS A 45 17.86 -10.09 8.23
N GLY A 46 18.73 -10.61 7.38
CA GLY A 46 18.56 -11.94 6.81
C GLY A 46 17.28 -12.02 5.99
N LYS A 47 16.39 -12.95 6.30
CA LYS A 47 15.08 -13.10 5.66
C LYS A 47 13.94 -12.40 6.39
N LYS A 48 14.22 -11.64 7.46
CA LYS A 48 13.21 -10.91 8.21
C LYS A 48 13.13 -9.47 7.72
N LYS A 49 11.94 -9.04 7.31
CA LYS A 49 11.61 -7.66 6.96
C LYS A 49 10.59 -7.12 7.97
N ILE A 50 11.02 -6.18 8.81
CA ILE A 50 10.20 -5.65 9.91
C ILE A 50 10.03 -4.14 9.72
N GLY A 51 8.77 -3.70 9.64
CA GLY A 51 8.41 -2.28 9.66
C GLY A 51 7.99 -1.85 11.07
N ARG A 52 8.45 -0.67 11.48
CA ARG A 52 8.04 0.03 12.71
C ARG A 52 7.70 1.47 12.38
N ASP A 53 6.79 2.03 13.15
CA ASP A 53 6.38 3.43 13.03
C ASP A 53 6.66 4.14 14.35
N TYR A 54 7.68 5.00 14.34
CA TYR A 54 8.11 5.77 15.50
C TYR A 54 7.85 7.26 15.23
N GLU A 55 6.82 7.81 15.83
CA GLU A 55 6.42 9.20 15.62
C GLU A 55 7.55 10.19 15.89
N LYS A 56 8.35 9.95 16.93
CA LYS A 56 9.55 10.75 17.25
C LYS A 56 10.62 10.77 16.16
N CYS A 57 10.58 9.79 15.23
CA CYS A 57 11.48 9.73 14.08
C CYS A 57 10.89 10.35 12.81
N SER A 58 9.72 10.98 12.91
CA SER A 58 9.17 11.74 11.77
C SER A 58 10.04 12.95 11.45
N PRO A 59 10.23 13.29 10.17
CA PRO A 59 10.99 14.47 9.79
C PRO A 59 10.39 15.75 10.36
N VAL A 60 11.25 16.67 10.82
CA VAL A 60 10.82 18.00 11.26
C VAL A 60 10.64 18.96 10.09
N PHE A 61 11.25 18.65 8.93
CA PHE A 61 10.98 19.29 7.65
C PHE A 61 11.22 18.32 6.50
N ALA A 62 10.56 18.57 5.38
CA ALA A 62 10.75 17.80 4.14
C ALA A 62 10.85 18.76 2.93
N LEU A 63 11.81 18.49 2.05
CA LEU A 63 11.91 19.12 0.75
C LEU A 63 11.36 18.15 -0.29
N ILE A 64 10.33 18.57 -1.00
CA ILE A 64 9.61 17.75 -1.98
C ILE A 64 9.68 18.49 -3.32
N ASP A 65 10.71 18.17 -4.12
CA ASP A 65 10.87 18.69 -5.48
C ASP A 65 10.77 17.53 -6.47
N PRO A 66 9.78 17.55 -7.39
CA PRO A 66 9.59 16.48 -8.37
C PRO A 66 10.79 16.17 -9.24
N VAL A 67 11.64 17.17 -9.52
CA VAL A 67 12.84 17.01 -10.36
C VAL A 67 13.79 15.96 -9.81
N TYR A 68 13.91 15.83 -8.48
CA TYR A 68 14.75 14.79 -7.86
C TYR A 68 14.23 13.36 -8.09
N THR A 69 13.02 13.19 -8.59
CA THR A 69 12.44 11.89 -8.89
C THR A 69 12.63 11.46 -10.36
N PHE A 70 13.09 12.36 -11.25
CA PHE A 70 13.21 12.08 -12.68
C PHE A 70 14.26 11.03 -13.03
N SER A 71 15.19 10.74 -12.11
CA SER A 71 16.17 9.66 -12.27
C SER A 71 15.59 8.25 -12.02
N GLU A 72 14.33 8.13 -11.54
CA GLU A 72 13.70 6.84 -11.40
C GLU A 72 13.34 6.23 -12.76
N SER A 73 13.47 4.90 -12.87
CA SER A 73 13.01 4.22 -14.06
C SER A 73 11.46 4.28 -14.16
N PRO A 74 10.87 4.29 -15.36
CA PRO A 74 9.41 4.26 -15.53
C PRO A 74 8.72 3.15 -14.72
N ALA A 75 9.33 1.97 -14.64
CA ALA A 75 8.81 0.86 -13.86
C ALA A 75 8.78 1.16 -12.33
N GLN A 76 9.79 1.88 -11.82
CA GLN A 76 9.79 2.31 -10.41
C GLN A 76 8.72 3.35 -10.13
N VAL A 77 8.55 4.34 -11.01
CA VAL A 77 7.49 5.34 -10.91
C VAL A 77 6.12 4.69 -10.78
N LEU A 78 5.82 3.74 -11.68
CA LEU A 78 4.52 3.05 -11.68
C LEU A 78 4.35 2.17 -10.44
N ALA A 79 5.38 1.43 -10.03
CA ALA A 79 5.35 0.63 -8.82
C ALA A 79 5.15 1.51 -7.57
N ASN A 80 5.90 2.60 -7.44
CA ASN A 80 5.79 3.53 -6.31
C ASN A 80 4.41 4.20 -6.23
N GLY A 81 3.81 4.53 -7.37
CA GLY A 81 2.45 5.06 -7.42
C GLY A 81 1.40 4.03 -7.01
N ILE A 82 1.54 2.75 -7.41
CA ILE A 82 0.69 1.67 -6.91
C ILE A 82 0.89 1.44 -5.42
N ALA A 83 2.11 1.54 -4.89
CA ALA A 83 2.35 1.51 -3.45
C ALA A 83 1.60 2.65 -2.73
N SER A 84 1.63 3.88 -3.26
CA SER A 84 0.87 5.01 -2.71
C SER A 84 -0.64 4.75 -2.72
N LEU A 85 -1.18 4.23 -3.82
CA LEU A 85 -2.58 3.84 -3.95
C LEU A 85 -2.95 2.76 -2.92
N SER A 86 -2.09 1.75 -2.77
CA SER A 86 -2.28 0.68 -1.79
C SER A 86 -2.35 1.20 -0.36
N HIS A 87 -1.52 2.18 -0.01
CA HIS A 87 -1.56 2.81 1.33
C HIS A 87 -2.88 3.52 1.63
N VAL A 88 -3.48 4.16 0.62
CA VAL A 88 -4.81 4.75 0.79
C VAL A 88 -5.86 3.67 0.93
N MET A 89 -5.83 2.63 0.08
CA MET A 89 -6.80 1.54 0.09
C MET A 89 -6.78 0.73 1.40
N GLU A 90 -5.61 0.55 2.04
CA GLU A 90 -5.50 -0.12 3.35
C GLU A 90 -6.29 0.57 4.45
N ILE A 91 -6.41 1.87 4.37
CA ILE A 91 -7.19 2.66 5.32
C ILE A 91 -8.65 2.73 4.89
N TYR A 92 -8.90 2.96 3.60
CA TYR A 92 -10.24 3.09 3.04
C TYR A 92 -11.06 1.80 3.22
N PHE A 93 -10.51 0.63 2.85
CA PHE A 93 -11.14 -0.68 3.02
C PHE A 93 -10.88 -1.29 4.39
N SER A 94 -11.18 -0.55 5.46
CA SER A 94 -10.98 -1.02 6.83
C SER A 94 -12.10 -0.59 7.76
N ARG A 95 -12.25 -1.31 8.86
CA ARG A 95 -13.21 -0.98 9.93
C ARG A 95 -12.73 0.23 10.77
N PRO A 96 -13.65 0.98 11.41
CA PRO A 96 -15.09 0.97 11.19
C PRO A 96 -15.45 1.55 9.80
N ASP A 97 -16.65 1.25 9.32
CA ASP A 97 -17.10 1.58 7.97
C ASP A 97 -18.29 2.56 7.96
N GLU A 98 -18.31 3.42 8.93
CA GLU A 98 -19.25 4.52 9.02
C GLU A 98 -18.87 5.61 8.01
N ASP A 99 -19.87 6.40 7.59
CA ASP A 99 -19.63 7.57 6.73
C ASP A 99 -18.77 8.60 7.46
N ASN A 100 -17.68 9.04 6.84
CA ASN A 100 -16.73 9.93 7.47
C ASN A 100 -15.84 10.68 6.46
N VAL A 101 -15.31 11.83 6.90
CA VAL A 101 -14.43 12.70 6.10
C VAL A 101 -13.14 11.98 5.66
N SER A 102 -12.64 11.03 6.45
CA SER A 102 -11.44 10.28 6.09
C SER A 102 -11.64 9.46 4.82
N ASP A 103 -12.84 8.92 4.61
CA ASP A 103 -13.19 8.20 3.39
C ASP A 103 -13.30 9.14 2.18
N ASP A 104 -13.90 10.33 2.34
CA ASP A 104 -13.96 11.34 1.27
C ASP A 104 -12.57 11.79 0.82
N LEU A 105 -11.68 12.04 1.78
CA LEU A 105 -10.28 12.38 1.50
C LEU A 105 -9.54 11.22 0.82
N ALA A 106 -9.77 9.99 1.24
CA ALA A 106 -9.17 8.80 0.63
C ALA A 106 -9.63 8.63 -0.83
N GLU A 107 -10.90 8.83 -1.13
CA GLU A 107 -11.44 8.78 -2.49
C GLU A 107 -10.84 9.87 -3.38
N ALA A 108 -10.69 11.09 -2.86
CA ALA A 108 -10.04 12.18 -3.58
C ALA A 108 -8.56 11.87 -3.89
N LEU A 109 -7.82 11.29 -2.92
CA LEU A 109 -6.43 10.86 -3.11
C LEU A 109 -6.34 9.74 -4.13
N MET A 110 -7.18 8.70 -4.06
CA MET A 110 -7.20 7.61 -5.04
C MET A 110 -7.43 8.11 -6.46
N LYS A 111 -8.43 8.98 -6.67
CA LYS A 111 -8.68 9.63 -7.98
C LYS A 111 -7.47 10.40 -8.48
N SER A 112 -6.80 11.15 -7.61
CA SER A 112 -5.60 11.91 -7.97
C SER A 112 -4.45 11.00 -8.37
N ILE A 113 -4.18 9.96 -7.58
CA ILE A 113 -3.11 8.98 -7.86
C ILE A 113 -3.37 8.29 -9.20
N ILE A 114 -4.57 7.75 -9.42
CA ILE A 114 -4.93 7.04 -10.66
C ILE A 114 -4.76 7.94 -11.88
N ARG A 115 -5.25 9.18 -11.83
CA ARG A 115 -5.13 10.15 -12.93
C ARG A 115 -3.68 10.48 -13.25
N ASN A 116 -2.86 10.73 -12.23
CA ASN A 116 -1.48 11.13 -12.43
C ASN A 116 -0.56 9.95 -12.77
N LEU A 117 -0.87 8.74 -12.32
CA LEU A 117 -0.18 7.52 -12.78
C LEU A 117 -0.39 7.28 -14.28
N LYS A 118 -1.58 7.52 -14.81
CA LYS A 118 -1.83 7.44 -16.26
C LYS A 118 -0.94 8.42 -17.03
N LYS A 119 -0.85 9.69 -16.57
CA LYS A 119 0.04 10.69 -17.16
C LYS A 119 1.52 10.29 -17.07
N ALA A 120 1.95 9.80 -15.90
CA ALA A 120 3.33 9.36 -15.70
C ALA A 120 3.70 8.09 -16.47
N ALA A 121 2.71 7.25 -16.82
CA ALA A 121 2.92 6.09 -17.69
C ALA A 121 3.18 6.50 -19.15
N GLU A 122 2.58 7.61 -19.60
CA GLU A 122 2.79 8.19 -20.94
C GLU A 122 4.10 9.00 -21.00
N ASP A 123 4.39 9.75 -19.94
CA ASP A 123 5.58 10.58 -19.78
C ASP A 123 6.07 10.56 -18.34
N SER A 124 7.14 9.79 -18.08
CA SER A 124 7.69 9.59 -16.73
C SER A 124 8.33 10.85 -16.13
N GLU A 125 8.65 11.86 -16.92
CA GLU A 125 9.20 13.14 -16.50
C GLU A 125 8.15 14.27 -16.45
N ASN A 126 6.87 13.94 -16.63
CA ASN A 126 5.79 14.91 -16.53
C ASN A 126 5.76 15.55 -15.13
N TYR A 127 6.23 16.80 -15.05
CA TYR A 127 6.41 17.52 -13.78
C TYR A 127 5.12 17.60 -12.96
N GLU A 128 3.99 17.94 -13.59
CA GLU A 128 2.70 18.04 -12.90
C GLU A 128 2.27 16.70 -12.31
N ALA A 129 2.39 15.63 -13.09
CA ALA A 129 2.04 14.28 -12.63
C ALA A 129 2.95 13.84 -11.47
N ARG A 130 4.26 14.00 -11.58
CA ARG A 130 5.24 13.65 -10.54
C ARG A 130 5.03 14.47 -9.27
N SER A 131 4.75 15.79 -9.39
CA SER A 131 4.42 16.65 -8.26
C SER A 131 3.19 16.16 -7.50
N ASN A 132 2.12 15.84 -8.23
CA ASN A 132 0.89 15.32 -7.61
C ASN A 132 1.09 13.94 -6.98
N LEU A 133 1.86 13.05 -7.60
CA LEU A 133 2.15 11.73 -7.05
C LEU A 133 2.97 11.80 -5.75
N LEU A 134 4.01 12.65 -5.70
CA LEU A 134 4.78 12.90 -4.49
C LEU A 134 3.92 13.44 -3.35
N TRP A 135 3.09 14.45 -3.64
CA TRP A 135 2.20 15.03 -2.64
C TRP A 135 1.16 14.03 -2.16
N ALA A 136 0.52 13.30 -3.07
CA ALA A 136 -0.44 12.25 -2.72
C ALA A 136 0.20 11.13 -1.90
N SER A 137 1.44 10.73 -2.20
CA SER A 137 2.21 9.75 -1.41
C SER A 137 2.43 10.22 0.04
N ALA A 138 2.79 11.50 0.23
CA ALA A 138 2.94 12.09 1.56
C ALA A 138 1.60 12.06 2.33
N LEU A 139 0.51 12.47 1.69
CA LEU A 139 -0.84 12.48 2.29
C LEU A 139 -1.36 11.07 2.58
N ALA A 140 -1.05 10.08 1.77
CA ALA A 140 -1.43 8.68 2.00
C ALA A 140 -0.83 8.11 3.31
N LYS A 141 0.26 8.70 3.82
CA LYS A 141 0.99 8.20 4.98
C LYS A 141 1.08 9.18 6.16
N ASN A 142 0.57 10.40 6.03
CA ASN A 142 0.61 11.41 7.11
C ASN A 142 -0.47 11.21 8.19
N ARG A 143 -1.23 10.12 8.12
CA ARG A 143 -2.30 9.72 9.05
C ARG A 143 -3.60 10.52 8.95
N ILE A 144 -3.74 11.54 8.09
CA ILE A 144 -4.96 12.33 7.97
C ILE A 144 -6.18 11.48 7.61
N ILE A 145 -6.01 10.54 6.67
CA ILE A 145 -7.07 9.60 6.27
C ILE A 145 -7.28 8.46 7.27
N LYS A 146 -6.45 8.35 8.31
CA LYS A 146 -6.54 7.28 9.32
C LYS A 146 -7.39 7.67 10.54
N VAL A 147 -7.83 8.91 10.63
CA VAL A 147 -8.66 9.37 11.74
C VAL A 147 -9.97 8.58 11.75
N GLY A 148 -10.25 7.92 12.88
CA GLY A 148 -11.42 7.06 13.02
C GLY A 148 -11.33 5.67 12.37
N LYS A 149 -10.21 5.31 11.73
CA LYS A 149 -10.01 4.03 11.01
C LYS A 149 -8.93 3.18 11.66
N ARG A 150 -9.10 1.85 11.64
CA ARG A 150 -8.10 0.90 12.18
C ARG A 150 -7.01 0.55 11.16
N GLY A 151 -7.35 0.57 9.90
CA GLY A 151 -6.50 0.13 8.80
C GLY A 151 -6.45 -1.40 8.65
N ASP A 152 -6.62 -1.89 7.44
CA ASP A 152 -6.40 -3.29 7.10
C ASP A 152 -5.01 -3.48 6.51
N PHE A 153 -4.12 -4.04 7.30
CA PHE A 153 -2.73 -4.32 6.93
C PHE A 153 -2.47 -5.81 6.67
N THR A 154 -3.51 -6.62 6.51
CA THR A 154 -3.38 -8.07 6.26
C THR A 154 -2.61 -8.32 4.96
N CYS A 155 -3.03 -7.72 3.84
CA CYS A 155 -2.32 -7.85 2.57
C CYS A 155 -0.87 -7.36 2.67
N ARG A 156 -0.59 -6.28 3.42
CA ARG A 156 0.76 -5.77 3.68
C ARG A 156 1.66 -6.77 4.41
N GLN A 157 1.12 -7.60 5.27
CA GLN A 157 1.89 -8.69 5.90
C GLN A 157 2.40 -9.66 4.83
N ILE A 158 1.50 -10.04 3.91
CA ILE A 158 1.82 -10.94 2.79
C ILE A 158 2.86 -10.31 1.86
N GLU A 159 2.66 -9.05 1.48
CA GLU A 159 3.58 -8.25 0.66
C GLU A 159 4.99 -8.22 1.26
N ARG A 160 5.12 -7.93 2.56
CA ARG A 160 6.43 -7.89 3.25
C ARG A 160 7.16 -9.22 3.22
N GLN A 161 6.46 -10.32 3.42
CA GLN A 161 7.10 -11.64 3.35
C GLN A 161 7.48 -11.99 1.91
N LEU A 162 6.65 -11.64 0.93
CA LEU A 162 6.96 -11.82 -0.48
C LEU A 162 8.21 -11.01 -0.89
N GLU A 163 8.30 -9.74 -0.48
CA GLU A 163 9.47 -8.89 -0.72
C GLU A 163 10.76 -9.47 -0.09
N ALA A 164 10.65 -10.03 1.12
CA ALA A 164 11.79 -10.67 1.80
C ALA A 164 12.30 -11.90 1.03
N HIS A 165 11.43 -12.59 0.29
CA HIS A 165 11.78 -13.79 -0.48
C HIS A 165 12.25 -13.49 -1.91
N THR A 166 11.73 -12.43 -2.53
CA THR A 166 11.95 -12.13 -3.95
C THR A 166 12.86 -10.92 -4.19
N GLY A 167 12.86 -9.97 -3.24
CA GLY A 167 13.52 -8.68 -3.44
C GLY A 167 12.78 -7.75 -4.39
N CYS A 168 11.50 -8.05 -4.74
CA CYS A 168 10.70 -7.19 -5.61
C CYS A 168 10.44 -5.81 -4.97
N LEU A 169 10.12 -4.83 -5.81
CA LEU A 169 9.69 -3.51 -5.35
C LEU A 169 8.30 -3.59 -4.72
N HIS A 170 8.10 -2.81 -3.65
CA HIS A 170 6.82 -2.73 -2.93
C HIS A 170 5.76 -2.22 -3.87
N GLY A 171 5.34 -2.04 -4.70
CA GLY A 171 4.24 -1.73 -5.61
C GLY A 171 4.07 -2.81 -6.67
N GLN A 172 5.12 -3.60 -6.94
CA GLN A 172 5.00 -4.74 -7.82
C GLN A 172 4.23 -5.88 -7.14
N ASP A 173 4.52 -6.15 -5.86
CA ASP A 173 3.75 -7.10 -5.05
C ASP A 173 2.32 -6.63 -4.80
N CYS A 174 2.13 -5.32 -4.55
CA CYS A 174 0.80 -4.72 -4.47
C CYS A 174 0.00 -4.92 -5.77
N ALA A 175 0.64 -4.75 -6.94
CA ALA A 175 -0.01 -4.94 -8.23
C ALA A 175 -0.54 -6.37 -8.42
N VAL A 176 0.22 -7.37 -7.94
CA VAL A 176 -0.17 -8.79 -8.03
C VAL A 176 -1.23 -9.17 -6.99
N LEU A 177 -1.01 -8.78 -5.72
CA LEU A 177 -1.81 -9.31 -4.61
C LEU A 177 -3.13 -8.55 -4.38
N ARG A 178 -3.15 -7.21 -4.52
CA ARG A 178 -4.31 -6.39 -4.17
C ARG A 178 -5.58 -6.73 -4.96
N PRO A 179 -5.55 -6.95 -6.28
CA PRO A 179 -6.74 -7.35 -7.01
C PRO A 179 -7.38 -8.65 -6.48
N ALA A 180 -6.58 -9.68 -6.24
CA ALA A 180 -7.06 -10.95 -5.71
C ALA A 180 -7.55 -10.82 -4.25
N TYR A 181 -6.85 -10.06 -3.43
CA TYR A 181 -7.22 -9.78 -2.04
C TYR A 181 -8.58 -9.07 -1.96
N TYR A 182 -8.76 -7.97 -2.70
CA TYR A 182 -10.02 -7.21 -2.67
C TYR A 182 -11.19 -7.98 -3.33
N ARG A 183 -10.93 -8.85 -4.30
CA ARG A 183 -11.95 -9.76 -4.85
C ARG A 183 -12.52 -10.69 -3.78
N ARG A 184 -11.71 -11.14 -2.82
CA ARG A 184 -12.17 -11.94 -1.69
C ARG A 184 -12.94 -11.13 -0.65
N LEU A 185 -12.58 -9.86 -0.47
CA LEU A 185 -13.22 -8.99 0.55
C LEU A 185 -14.47 -8.27 0.07
N CYS A 186 -14.67 -8.07 -1.23
CA CYS A 186 -15.76 -7.23 -1.73
C CYS A 186 -17.16 -7.80 -1.40
N GLY A 187 -17.28 -9.10 -1.20
CA GLY A 187 -18.52 -9.72 -0.73
C GLY A 187 -18.81 -9.56 0.76
N GLU A 188 -17.81 -9.25 1.58
CA GLU A 188 -17.96 -9.04 3.04
C GLU A 188 -18.53 -7.65 3.36
N GLN A 189 -18.25 -6.67 2.50
CA GLN A 189 -18.69 -5.29 2.67
C GLN A 189 -19.04 -4.64 1.33
N PRO A 190 -20.06 -5.15 0.61
CA PRO A 190 -20.36 -4.73 -0.74
C PRO A 190 -20.66 -3.24 -0.86
N GLY A 191 -21.33 -2.62 0.10
CA GLY A 191 -21.61 -1.18 0.10
C GLY A 191 -20.35 -0.32 0.02
N LYS A 192 -19.27 -0.71 0.72
CA LYS A 192 -17.99 0.03 0.67
C LYS A 192 -17.31 -0.09 -0.69
N PHE A 193 -17.32 -1.26 -1.27
CA PHE A 193 -16.75 -1.48 -2.61
C PHE A 193 -17.62 -0.89 -3.72
N ALA A 194 -18.95 -0.84 -3.54
CA ALA A 194 -19.87 -0.11 -4.42
C ALA A 194 -19.59 1.40 -4.40
N ARG A 195 -19.41 1.99 -3.21
CA ARG A 195 -19.01 3.39 -3.05
C ARG A 195 -17.66 3.67 -3.77
N PHE A 196 -16.70 2.78 -3.67
CA PHE A 196 -15.42 2.86 -4.40
C PHE A 196 -15.62 2.84 -5.92
N ALA A 197 -16.50 1.96 -6.43
CA ALA A 197 -16.81 1.90 -7.85
C ALA A 197 -17.41 3.23 -8.36
N VAL A 198 -18.39 3.77 -7.64
CA VAL A 198 -19.06 5.01 -8.02
C VAL A 198 -18.16 6.22 -7.86
N ASN A 199 -17.54 6.39 -6.69
CA ASN A 199 -16.84 7.63 -6.36
C ASN A 199 -15.43 7.70 -6.94
N VAL A 200 -14.74 6.56 -7.09
CA VAL A 200 -13.36 6.54 -7.60
C VAL A 200 -13.30 6.25 -9.10
N TRP A 201 -14.13 5.31 -9.56
CA TRP A 201 -14.14 4.87 -10.97
C TRP A 201 -15.27 5.47 -11.81
N ALA A 202 -16.17 6.24 -11.19
CA ALA A 202 -17.34 6.84 -11.84
C ALA A 202 -18.29 5.80 -12.48
N ALA A 203 -18.40 4.61 -11.87
CA ALA A 203 -19.32 3.57 -12.32
C ALA A 203 -20.78 4.05 -12.20
N PRO A 204 -21.64 3.84 -13.24
CA PRO A 204 -23.05 4.22 -13.15
C PRO A 204 -23.78 3.33 -12.14
N ALA A 205 -24.47 3.95 -11.17
CA ALA A 205 -25.13 3.22 -10.08
C ALA A 205 -26.59 2.86 -10.38
N GLU A 206 -27.24 3.53 -11.33
CA GLU A 206 -28.65 3.38 -11.60
C GLU A 206 -29.04 1.96 -12.01
N GLY A 207 -30.01 1.37 -11.32
CA GLY A 207 -30.53 0.02 -11.60
C GLY A 207 -29.59 -1.13 -11.22
N ARG A 208 -28.55 -0.89 -10.41
CA ARG A 208 -27.53 -1.89 -10.04
C ARG A 208 -27.50 -2.15 -8.55
N THR A 209 -27.17 -3.38 -8.17
CA THR A 209 -26.99 -3.76 -6.76
C THR A 209 -25.60 -3.38 -6.26
N GLU A 210 -25.44 -3.31 -4.92
CA GLU A 210 -24.15 -3.05 -4.29
C GLU A 210 -23.13 -4.13 -4.66
N GLU A 211 -23.52 -5.39 -4.75
CA GLU A 211 -22.64 -6.51 -5.11
C GLU A 211 -22.16 -6.42 -6.56
N GLU A 212 -22.99 -5.95 -7.48
CA GLU A 212 -22.59 -5.73 -8.88
C GLU A 212 -21.59 -4.59 -8.98
N LEU A 213 -21.87 -3.47 -8.31
CA LEU A 213 -20.97 -2.32 -8.25
C LEU A 213 -19.65 -2.68 -7.56
N ALA A 214 -19.70 -3.45 -6.47
CA ALA A 214 -18.52 -3.89 -5.74
C ALA A 214 -17.57 -4.70 -6.63
N ARG A 215 -18.12 -5.67 -7.39
CA ARG A 215 -17.33 -6.46 -8.34
C ARG A 215 -16.75 -5.59 -9.47
N GLU A 216 -17.52 -4.66 -9.98
CA GLU A 216 -17.04 -3.72 -11.02
C GLU A 216 -15.91 -2.83 -10.51
N GLY A 217 -16.01 -2.30 -9.28
CA GLY A 217 -14.96 -1.48 -8.69
C GLY A 217 -13.63 -2.23 -8.55
N VAL A 218 -13.69 -3.51 -8.12
CA VAL A 218 -12.50 -4.38 -8.06
C VAL A 218 -11.98 -4.72 -9.45
N GLN A 219 -12.87 -4.95 -10.42
CA GLN A 219 -12.47 -5.20 -11.81
C GLN A 219 -11.81 -3.96 -12.44
N ALA A 220 -12.36 -2.76 -12.23
CA ALA A 220 -11.77 -1.51 -12.70
C ALA A 220 -10.36 -1.27 -12.12
N LEU A 221 -10.15 -1.58 -10.84
CA LEU A 221 -8.82 -1.56 -10.21
C LEU A 221 -7.87 -2.56 -10.89
N THR A 222 -8.34 -3.79 -11.14
CA THR A 222 -7.57 -4.86 -11.79
C THR A 222 -7.15 -4.44 -13.20
N ASP A 223 -8.07 -3.91 -13.99
CA ASP A 223 -7.82 -3.47 -15.36
C ASP A 223 -6.85 -2.29 -15.41
N PHE A 224 -7.01 -1.34 -14.48
CA PHE A 224 -6.08 -0.23 -14.33
C PHE A 224 -4.65 -0.70 -14.05
N ILE A 225 -4.47 -1.57 -13.05
CA ILE A 225 -3.14 -2.12 -12.69
C ILE A 225 -2.54 -2.90 -13.86
N ASN A 226 -3.33 -3.76 -14.52
CA ASN A 226 -2.89 -4.53 -15.68
C ASN A 226 -2.47 -3.65 -16.86
N GLY A 227 -3.10 -2.49 -17.02
CA GLY A 227 -2.78 -1.50 -18.05
C GLY A 227 -1.45 -0.78 -17.84
N LEU A 228 -0.89 -0.82 -16.63
CA LEU A 228 0.40 -0.18 -16.31
C LEU A 228 1.63 -1.02 -16.70
N GLY A 229 1.46 -2.26 -17.13
CA GLY A 229 2.59 -3.12 -17.52
C GLY A 229 3.44 -3.62 -16.34
N LEU A 230 2.91 -3.57 -15.12
CA LEU A 230 3.52 -4.16 -13.93
C LEU A 230 3.35 -5.70 -13.93
N PRO A 231 4.14 -6.43 -13.12
CA PRO A 231 4.00 -7.88 -12.96
C PRO A 231 2.55 -8.27 -12.62
N LYS A 232 2.09 -9.38 -13.20
CA LYS A 232 0.69 -9.85 -13.09
C LYS A 232 0.54 -11.09 -12.22
N ASN A 233 1.63 -11.76 -11.90
CA ASN A 233 1.64 -12.98 -11.09
C ASN A 233 2.94 -13.10 -10.29
N LEU A 234 2.97 -14.03 -9.33
CA LEU A 234 4.11 -14.24 -8.45
C LEU A 234 5.36 -14.78 -9.17
N ARG A 235 5.19 -15.46 -10.29
CA ARG A 235 6.34 -15.96 -11.09
C ARG A 235 7.11 -14.80 -11.71
N GLU A 236 6.41 -13.79 -12.20
CA GLU A 236 7.02 -12.56 -12.73
C GLU A 236 7.74 -11.76 -11.63
N LEU A 237 7.35 -11.92 -10.36
CA LEU A 237 8.06 -11.37 -9.21
C LEU A 237 9.27 -12.21 -8.77
N GLY A 238 9.52 -13.35 -9.43
CA GLY A 238 10.67 -14.22 -9.14
C GLY A 238 10.37 -15.38 -8.18
N VAL A 239 9.13 -15.65 -7.84
CA VAL A 239 8.74 -16.86 -7.08
C VAL A 239 8.88 -18.08 -7.98
N LYS A 240 9.83 -18.96 -7.68
CA LYS A 240 10.20 -20.09 -8.55
C LYS A 240 9.33 -21.34 -8.38
N ASN A 241 8.76 -21.51 -7.19
CA ASN A 241 7.96 -22.68 -6.86
C ASN A 241 6.99 -22.39 -5.69
N THR A 242 6.01 -23.26 -5.51
CA THR A 242 4.96 -23.12 -4.49
C THR A 242 5.44 -23.41 -3.06
N ALA A 243 6.61 -24.03 -2.86
CA ALA A 243 7.12 -24.34 -1.52
C ALA A 243 7.34 -23.08 -0.66
N ALA A 244 7.76 -21.96 -1.29
CA ALA A 244 7.91 -20.69 -0.60
C ALA A 244 6.57 -20.08 -0.16
N LEU A 245 5.47 -20.35 -0.88
CA LEU A 245 4.15 -19.77 -0.59
C LEU A 245 3.63 -20.21 0.78
N LYS A 246 3.87 -21.48 1.15
CA LYS A 246 3.46 -22.00 2.45
C LYS A 246 4.19 -21.29 3.59
N GLN A 247 5.50 -21.09 3.46
CA GLN A 247 6.28 -20.37 4.46
C GLN A 247 5.81 -18.91 4.60
N ILE A 248 5.56 -18.24 3.46
CA ILE A 248 5.03 -16.88 3.45
C ILE A 248 3.68 -16.83 4.19
N ALA A 249 2.76 -17.76 3.90
CA ALA A 249 1.44 -17.80 4.52
C ALA A 249 1.53 -18.02 6.05
N GLU A 250 2.39 -18.91 6.52
CA GLU A 250 2.58 -19.22 7.94
C GLU A 250 3.13 -18.04 8.77
N GLU A 251 3.85 -17.10 8.12
CA GLU A 251 4.40 -15.91 8.77
C GLU A 251 3.44 -14.71 8.77
N CYS A 252 2.24 -14.84 8.19
CA CYS A 252 1.25 -13.77 8.05
C CYS A 252 0.11 -13.92 9.04
N THR A 253 -0.46 -12.79 9.47
CA THR A 253 -1.64 -12.74 10.33
C THR A 253 -2.60 -11.66 9.86
N SER A 254 -3.91 -11.91 10.05
CA SER A 254 -4.92 -10.88 9.83
C SER A 254 -4.81 -9.75 10.84
N THR A 255 -5.23 -8.57 10.43
CA THR A 255 -5.23 -7.37 11.27
C THR A 255 -6.65 -6.98 11.69
N ALA A 256 -6.78 -6.36 12.86
CA ALA A 256 -8.08 -6.02 13.46
C ALA A 256 -8.94 -5.03 12.63
N GLY A 257 -8.35 -4.39 11.62
CA GLY A 257 -9.06 -3.51 10.69
C GLY A 257 -9.70 -4.24 9.51
N SER A 258 -9.35 -5.50 9.26
CA SER A 258 -9.88 -6.26 8.14
C SER A 258 -11.38 -6.55 8.29
N TYR A 259 -12.10 -6.60 7.19
CA TYR A 259 -13.50 -7.03 7.15
C TYR A 259 -13.66 -8.53 7.46
N ARG A 260 -12.63 -9.32 7.20
CA ARG A 260 -12.58 -10.75 7.42
C ARG A 260 -11.23 -11.18 7.96
N GLU A 261 -11.24 -12.05 8.95
CA GLU A 261 -10.03 -12.74 9.38
C GLU A 261 -9.68 -13.86 8.38
N MET A 262 -8.45 -13.82 7.88
CA MET A 262 -7.92 -14.85 6.98
C MET A 262 -6.91 -15.70 7.75
N GLY A 263 -7.14 -17.02 7.80
CA GLY A 263 -6.17 -17.98 8.33
C GLY A 263 -5.03 -18.24 7.36
N HIS A 264 -3.99 -18.94 7.82
CA HIS A 264 -2.82 -19.28 7.00
C HIS A 264 -3.18 -20.08 5.74
N GLU A 265 -4.16 -20.97 5.82
CA GLU A 265 -4.62 -21.77 4.68
C GLU A 265 -5.28 -20.89 3.61
N GLU A 266 -6.09 -19.92 4.02
CA GLU A 266 -6.74 -19.00 3.10
C GLU A 266 -5.73 -18.01 2.46
N ILE A 267 -4.72 -17.58 3.23
CA ILE A 267 -3.60 -16.79 2.70
C ILE A 267 -2.80 -17.62 1.69
N LEU A 268 -2.58 -18.91 1.95
CA LEU A 268 -1.92 -19.79 0.99
C LEU A 268 -2.73 -19.93 -0.31
N GLN A 269 -4.05 -20.12 -0.23
CA GLN A 269 -4.92 -20.16 -1.40
C GLN A 269 -4.88 -18.85 -2.20
N LEU A 270 -4.83 -17.69 -1.51
CA LEU A 270 -4.66 -16.40 -2.17
C LEU A 270 -3.32 -16.32 -2.96
N LEU A 271 -2.25 -16.78 -2.35
CA LEU A 271 -0.93 -16.81 -2.99
C LEU A 271 -0.88 -17.81 -4.17
N GLU A 272 -1.52 -18.96 -4.06
CA GLU A 272 -1.63 -19.94 -5.14
C GLU A 272 -2.45 -19.42 -6.32
N GLU A 273 -3.52 -18.65 -6.06
CA GLU A 273 -4.30 -17.95 -7.10
C GLU A 273 -3.45 -16.93 -7.87
N CYS A 274 -2.50 -16.30 -7.20
CA CYS A 274 -1.61 -15.30 -7.79
C CYS A 274 -0.33 -15.90 -8.43
N PHE A 275 -0.09 -17.22 -8.31
CA PHE A 275 1.09 -17.90 -8.84
C PHE A 275 0.96 -18.27 -10.33
#